data_7240f93a287f6c1f93d712ede529f5a8
#
_entry.id   7240f93a287f6c1f93d712ede529f5a8
#
_cell.length_a   1.000
_cell.length_b   1.000
_cell.length_c   1.000
_cell.angle_alpha   90.00
_cell.angle_beta   90.00
_cell.angle_gamma   90.00
#
_symmetry.space_group_name_H-M   'P 1'
#
loop_
_entity.id
_entity.type
_entity.pdbx_description
1 polymer ?
#
loop_
_entity_poly.entity_id
_entity_poly.type
_entity_poly.pdbx_seq_one_letter_code
_entity_poly.pdbx_strand_id
1 'polypeptide(L)'
;MFIFKLIRYAMEMQLIVLLSIYCKLFNIDKTSKQIGLLSRKLGPKLGISKRANQNLLKAIPTLNKRKRLEIIRDMWENLGRTSAEFFNIKTLIKEKSRINIKGREILEENKNNGVIYVSGHIANWEIIPIAIKEVDHLVGAVFRESNNYFFNKWMIQQRKLITEHQFPKGPSGTKEILNFLKDGGSVAMLVDQKLSNGVKANFFGLNAMTASTPASLSLKYGYPVVPLKVKRKNGVNFEIEFFDKIEIDKTGNIDTDILNFTNKINLFLEKIISDKPEEWFWLHNRWDKRFN
;
A
#
# COMPACT_ATOMS: atom_id res chain seq x y z
N MET A 1 -2.18 -32.97 3.21
CA MET A 1 -2.00 -31.51 3.41
C MET A 1 -1.21 -30.85 2.25
N PHE A 2 -0.10 -31.40 1.80
CA PHE A 2 0.74 -30.85 0.69
C PHE A 2 -0.01 -30.80 -0.66
N ILE A 3 -0.66 -31.89 -1.07
CA ILE A 3 -1.41 -32.00 -2.34
C ILE A 3 -2.54 -30.96 -2.43
N PHE A 4 -3.32 -30.76 -1.36
CA PHE A 4 -4.38 -29.75 -1.32
C PHE A 4 -3.82 -28.32 -1.51
N LYS A 5 -2.63 -28.06 -0.98
CA LYS A 5 -1.94 -26.78 -1.15
C LYS A 5 -1.53 -26.56 -2.61
N LEU A 6 -1.02 -27.61 -3.28
CA LEU A 6 -0.64 -27.55 -4.70
C LEU A 6 -1.88 -27.35 -5.60
N ILE A 7 -2.96 -28.08 -5.36
CA ILE A 7 -4.22 -27.92 -6.11
C ILE A 7 -4.72 -26.49 -5.97
N ARG A 8 -4.75 -25.94 -4.74
CA ARG A 8 -5.15 -24.55 -4.51
C ARG A 8 -4.26 -23.58 -5.28
N TYR A 9 -2.95 -23.77 -5.27
CA TYR A 9 -2.01 -22.90 -6.00
C TYR A 9 -2.21 -22.98 -7.50
N ALA A 10 -2.48 -24.16 -8.03
CA ALA A 10 -2.82 -24.33 -9.44
C ALA A 10 -4.12 -23.60 -9.82
N MET A 11 -5.18 -23.72 -8.99
CA MET A 11 -6.44 -23.00 -9.20
C MET A 11 -6.26 -21.48 -9.12
N GLU A 12 -5.46 -20.98 -8.16
CA GLU A 12 -5.11 -19.57 -8.05
C GLU A 12 -4.43 -19.08 -9.33
N MET A 13 -3.48 -19.87 -9.88
CA MET A 13 -2.79 -19.53 -11.13
C MET A 13 -3.70 -19.59 -12.36
N GLN A 14 -4.60 -20.55 -12.46
CA GLN A 14 -5.60 -20.61 -13.54
C GLN A 14 -6.47 -19.35 -13.54
N LEU A 15 -6.94 -18.94 -12.37
CA LEU A 15 -7.72 -17.70 -12.24
C LEU A 15 -6.91 -16.48 -12.68
N ILE A 16 -5.64 -16.38 -12.30
CA ILE A 16 -4.75 -15.30 -12.72
C ILE A 16 -4.58 -15.26 -14.23
N VAL A 17 -4.37 -16.42 -14.86
CA VAL A 17 -4.24 -16.52 -16.31
C VAL A 17 -5.53 -16.06 -17.00
N LEU A 18 -6.69 -16.54 -16.56
CA LEU A 18 -7.99 -16.12 -17.10
C LEU A 18 -8.22 -14.61 -16.95
N LEU A 19 -7.94 -14.05 -15.78
CA LEU A 19 -8.02 -12.61 -15.55
C LEU A 19 -7.03 -11.84 -16.44
N SER A 20 -5.81 -12.35 -16.62
CA SER A 20 -4.81 -11.73 -17.49
C SER A 20 -5.28 -11.70 -18.95
N ILE A 21 -5.85 -12.81 -19.45
CA ILE A 21 -6.41 -12.88 -20.79
C ILE A 21 -7.57 -11.89 -20.92
N TYR A 22 -8.49 -11.91 -19.97
CA TYR A 22 -9.62 -10.99 -19.94
C TYR A 22 -9.18 -9.51 -19.95
N CYS A 23 -8.21 -9.16 -19.12
CA CYS A 23 -7.68 -7.81 -19.06
C CYS A 23 -6.93 -7.38 -20.34
N LYS A 24 -6.40 -8.32 -21.12
CA LYS A 24 -5.77 -8.04 -22.44
C LYS A 24 -6.79 -7.88 -23.56
N LEU A 25 -7.95 -8.55 -23.47
CA LEU A 25 -9.00 -8.49 -24.50
C LEU A 25 -9.83 -7.20 -24.43
N PHE A 26 -9.88 -6.55 -23.27
CA PHE A 26 -10.67 -5.35 -23.07
C PHE A 26 -9.81 -4.21 -22.51
N ASN A 27 -10.26 -2.96 -22.74
CA ASN A 27 -9.56 -1.79 -22.22
C ASN A 27 -9.61 -1.74 -20.67
N ILE A 28 -8.68 -0.99 -20.10
CA ILE A 28 -8.50 -0.87 -18.65
C ILE A 28 -9.75 -0.33 -17.94
N ASP A 29 -10.47 0.61 -18.53
CA ASP A 29 -11.65 1.21 -17.90
C ASP A 29 -12.78 0.20 -17.77
N LYS A 30 -13.02 -0.62 -18.81
CA LYS A 30 -14.03 -1.68 -18.82
C LYS A 30 -13.66 -2.78 -17.82
N THR A 31 -12.41 -3.25 -17.84
CA THR A 31 -11.95 -4.34 -16.96
C THR A 31 -11.96 -3.94 -15.50
N SER A 32 -11.45 -2.73 -15.17
CA SER A 32 -11.50 -2.17 -13.82
C SER A 32 -12.93 -2.09 -13.31
N LYS A 33 -13.86 -1.52 -14.11
CA LYS A 33 -15.28 -1.41 -13.73
C LYS A 33 -15.93 -2.77 -13.49
N GLN A 34 -15.77 -3.71 -14.41
CA GLN A 34 -16.46 -5.01 -14.33
C GLN A 34 -15.92 -5.89 -13.21
N ILE A 35 -14.59 -5.99 -13.05
CA ILE A 35 -13.97 -6.74 -11.96
C ILE A 35 -14.26 -6.06 -10.60
N GLY A 36 -14.26 -4.73 -10.54
CA GLY A 36 -14.67 -3.98 -9.37
C GLY A 36 -16.11 -4.31 -8.94
N LEU A 37 -17.08 -4.21 -9.86
CA LEU A 37 -18.47 -4.50 -9.55
C LEU A 37 -18.71 -5.98 -9.16
N LEU A 38 -17.99 -6.90 -9.80
CA LEU A 38 -18.04 -8.32 -9.43
C LEU A 38 -17.50 -8.52 -8.00
N SER A 39 -16.39 -7.90 -7.67
CA SER A 39 -15.79 -7.95 -6.33
C SER A 39 -16.71 -7.31 -5.29
N ARG A 40 -17.37 -6.19 -5.59
CA ARG A 40 -18.38 -5.54 -4.74
C ARG A 40 -19.53 -6.49 -4.39
N LYS A 41 -19.97 -7.31 -5.35
CA LYS A 41 -21.08 -8.27 -5.19
C LYS A 41 -20.67 -9.53 -4.42
N LEU A 42 -19.50 -10.08 -4.70
CA LEU A 42 -19.05 -11.37 -4.17
C LEU A 42 -18.23 -11.23 -2.88
N GLY A 43 -17.34 -10.24 -2.82
CA GLY A 43 -16.39 -10.04 -1.72
C GLY A 43 -17.02 -10.00 -0.33
N PRO A 44 -18.10 -9.24 -0.10
CA PRO A 44 -18.76 -9.19 1.21
C PRO A 44 -19.26 -10.54 1.73
N LYS A 45 -19.50 -11.50 0.84
CA LYS A 45 -19.94 -12.86 1.20
C LYS A 45 -18.79 -13.75 1.66
N LEU A 46 -17.55 -13.36 1.41
CA LEU A 46 -16.37 -14.13 1.82
C LEU A 46 -16.17 -14.00 3.34
N GLY A 47 -15.78 -15.09 4.00
CA GLY A 47 -15.57 -15.14 5.43
C GLY A 47 -14.57 -14.11 5.96
N ILE A 48 -13.60 -13.69 5.13
CA ILE A 48 -12.61 -12.67 5.49
C ILE A 48 -13.24 -11.27 5.68
N SER A 49 -14.40 -10.99 5.11
CA SER A 49 -15.12 -9.72 5.28
C SER A 49 -15.59 -9.50 6.72
N LYS A 50 -15.73 -10.56 7.53
CA LYS A 50 -15.95 -10.45 8.98
C LYS A 50 -14.83 -9.67 9.68
N ARG A 51 -13.58 -9.87 9.21
CA ARG A 51 -12.41 -9.12 9.73
C ARG A 51 -12.50 -7.64 9.37
N ALA A 52 -12.88 -7.31 8.13
CA ALA A 52 -13.07 -5.91 7.74
C ALA A 52 -14.10 -5.22 8.63
N ASN A 53 -15.24 -5.87 8.93
CA ASN A 53 -16.24 -5.32 9.84
C ASN A 53 -15.71 -5.15 11.27
N GLN A 54 -14.91 -6.09 11.78
CA GLN A 54 -14.29 -5.97 13.11
C GLN A 54 -13.27 -4.83 13.17
N ASN A 55 -12.47 -4.67 12.11
CA ASN A 55 -11.51 -3.57 12.00
C ASN A 55 -12.20 -2.21 11.95
N LEU A 56 -13.28 -2.09 11.16
CA LEU A 56 -14.09 -0.86 11.12
C LEU A 56 -14.73 -0.52 12.47
N LEU A 57 -15.25 -1.51 13.20
CA LEU A 57 -15.79 -1.32 14.53
C LEU A 57 -14.73 -0.81 15.51
N LYS A 58 -13.51 -1.27 15.40
CA LYS A 58 -12.39 -0.85 16.25
C LYS A 58 -11.92 0.57 15.89
N ALA A 59 -11.72 0.84 14.62
CA ALA A 59 -11.14 2.10 14.15
C ALA A 59 -12.15 3.26 14.17
N ILE A 60 -13.40 2.99 13.79
CA ILE A 60 -14.44 4.01 13.64
C ILE A 60 -15.73 3.51 14.31
N PRO A 61 -15.78 3.44 15.66
CA PRO A 61 -16.89 2.86 16.40
C PRO A 61 -18.23 3.61 16.23
N THR A 62 -18.19 4.85 15.78
CA THR A 62 -19.38 5.69 15.52
C THR A 62 -20.17 5.27 14.28
N LEU A 63 -19.57 4.45 13.39
CA LEU A 63 -20.27 3.96 12.21
C LEU A 63 -21.35 2.95 12.57
N ASN A 64 -22.57 3.19 12.09
CA ASN A 64 -23.65 2.21 12.20
C ASN A 64 -23.43 0.99 11.27
N LYS A 65 -24.17 -0.10 11.50
CA LYS A 65 -24.04 -1.35 10.75
C LYS A 65 -24.23 -1.16 9.25
N ARG A 66 -25.21 -0.34 8.83
CA ARG A 66 -25.50 -0.08 7.41
C ARG A 66 -24.31 0.56 6.73
N LYS A 67 -23.72 1.60 7.33
CA LYS A 67 -22.57 2.32 6.76
C LYS A 67 -21.32 1.45 6.70
N ARG A 68 -21.07 0.61 7.72
CA ARG A 68 -19.95 -0.36 7.67
C ARG A 68 -20.09 -1.36 6.53
N LEU A 69 -21.30 -1.88 6.29
CA LEU A 69 -21.54 -2.80 5.18
C LEU A 69 -21.37 -2.13 3.81
N GLU A 70 -21.74 -0.86 3.69
CA GLU A 70 -21.50 -0.06 2.49
C GLU A 70 -19.99 0.11 2.26
N ILE A 71 -19.24 0.57 3.25
CA ILE A 71 -17.77 0.70 3.18
C ILE A 71 -17.11 -0.63 2.78
N ILE A 72 -17.56 -1.76 3.34
CA ILE A 72 -17.01 -3.08 2.99
C ILE A 72 -17.29 -3.42 1.51
N ARG A 73 -18.48 -3.12 1.00
CA ARG A 73 -18.80 -3.33 -0.43
C ARG A 73 -17.93 -2.48 -1.33
N ASP A 74 -17.74 -1.22 -0.99
CA ASP A 74 -16.96 -0.26 -1.76
C ASP A 74 -15.47 -0.57 -1.68
N MET A 75 -14.97 -1.01 -0.52
CA MET A 75 -13.61 -1.55 -0.38
C MET A 75 -13.36 -2.74 -1.31
N TRP A 76 -14.31 -3.68 -1.41
CA TRP A 76 -14.17 -4.80 -2.34
C TRP A 76 -14.21 -4.35 -3.80
N GLU A 77 -15.03 -3.34 -4.13
CA GLU A 77 -15.00 -2.73 -5.45
C GLU A 77 -13.63 -2.14 -5.75
N ASN A 78 -13.10 -1.32 -4.83
CA ASN A 78 -11.78 -0.73 -4.99
C ASN A 78 -10.68 -1.78 -5.14
N LEU A 79 -10.70 -2.84 -4.33
CA LEU A 79 -9.73 -3.94 -4.43
C LEU A 79 -9.81 -4.67 -5.76
N GLY A 80 -11.03 -4.94 -6.25
CA GLY A 80 -11.24 -5.55 -7.56
C GLY A 80 -10.74 -4.66 -8.70
N ARG A 81 -11.01 -3.36 -8.64
CA ARG A 81 -10.48 -2.37 -9.59
C ARG A 81 -8.95 -2.35 -9.58
N THR A 82 -8.35 -2.21 -8.41
CA THR A 82 -6.88 -2.21 -8.24
C THR A 82 -6.24 -3.48 -8.80
N SER A 83 -6.87 -4.64 -8.58
CA SER A 83 -6.40 -5.90 -9.18
C SER A 83 -6.44 -5.87 -10.71
N ALA A 84 -7.54 -5.44 -11.32
CA ALA A 84 -7.65 -5.33 -12.78
C ALA A 84 -6.65 -4.33 -13.38
N GLU A 85 -6.44 -3.22 -12.70
CA GLU A 85 -5.49 -2.17 -13.06
C GLU A 85 -4.05 -2.67 -12.97
N PHE A 86 -3.73 -3.52 -12.01
CA PHE A 86 -2.43 -4.17 -11.91
C PHE A 86 -2.15 -5.13 -13.09
N PHE A 87 -3.16 -5.86 -13.59
CA PHE A 87 -3.01 -6.63 -14.83
C PHE A 87 -2.78 -5.75 -16.06
N ASN A 88 -3.27 -4.51 -16.03
CA ASN A 88 -3.13 -3.50 -17.08
C ASN A 88 -2.06 -2.44 -16.76
N ILE A 89 -1.09 -2.77 -15.91
CA ILE A 89 -0.11 -1.78 -15.39
C ILE A 89 0.67 -1.06 -16.50
N LYS A 90 0.92 -1.74 -17.63
CA LYS A 90 1.56 -1.12 -18.81
C LYS A 90 0.77 0.05 -19.37
N THR A 91 -0.56 -0.02 -19.33
CA THR A 91 -1.44 1.07 -19.75
C THR A 91 -1.28 2.27 -18.83
N LEU A 92 -1.24 2.06 -17.50
CA LEU A 92 -1.03 3.14 -16.52
C LEU A 92 0.35 3.79 -16.65
N ILE A 93 1.38 3.01 -16.98
CA ILE A 93 2.72 3.55 -17.24
C ILE A 93 2.73 4.41 -18.52
N LYS A 94 1.97 4.01 -19.54
CA LYS A 94 1.90 4.71 -20.84
C LYS A 94 1.00 5.94 -20.79
N GLU A 95 -0.17 5.82 -20.16
CA GLU A 95 -1.21 6.86 -20.10
C GLU A 95 -1.05 7.72 -18.84
N LYS A 96 0.04 8.48 -18.77
CA LYS A 96 0.43 9.32 -17.62
C LYS A 96 -0.63 10.33 -17.22
N SER A 97 -1.43 10.82 -18.17
CA SER A 97 -2.55 11.74 -17.92
C SER A 97 -3.61 11.20 -16.95
N ARG A 98 -3.63 9.88 -16.69
CA ARG A 98 -4.50 9.26 -15.69
C ARG A 98 -4.06 9.50 -14.24
N ILE A 99 -2.83 9.98 -14.04
CA ILE A 99 -2.25 10.20 -12.71
C ILE A 99 -1.94 11.69 -12.57
N ASN A 100 -2.81 12.39 -11.84
CA ASN A 100 -2.58 13.80 -11.48
C ASN A 100 -1.71 13.86 -10.21
N ILE A 101 -0.61 14.59 -10.26
CA ILE A 101 0.34 14.72 -9.15
C ILE A 101 0.17 16.11 -8.53
N LYS A 102 -0.14 16.14 -7.21
CA LYS A 102 -0.11 17.32 -6.36
C LYS A 102 1.13 17.27 -5.46
N GLY A 103 1.72 18.41 -5.15
CA GLY A 103 2.99 18.49 -4.43
C GLY A 103 4.16 18.03 -5.30
N ARG A 104 4.11 18.31 -6.62
CA ARG A 104 5.16 17.97 -7.58
C ARG A 104 6.48 18.63 -7.22
N GLU A 105 6.43 19.83 -6.68
CA GLU A 105 7.56 20.59 -6.14
C GLU A 105 8.33 19.80 -5.07
N ILE A 106 7.62 19.06 -4.21
CA ILE A 106 8.22 18.21 -3.18
C ILE A 106 9.05 17.08 -3.80
N LEU A 107 8.56 16.49 -4.92
CA LEU A 107 9.31 15.48 -5.66
C LEU A 107 10.56 16.06 -6.32
N GLU A 108 10.44 17.25 -6.92
CA GLU A 108 11.53 17.91 -7.65
C GLU A 108 12.64 18.38 -6.69
N GLU A 109 12.28 18.95 -5.54
CA GLU A 109 13.25 19.36 -4.50
C GLU A 109 14.02 18.17 -3.92
N ASN A 110 13.42 16.99 -3.91
CA ASN A 110 14.02 15.78 -3.37
C ASN A 110 14.67 14.89 -4.43
N LYS A 111 14.72 15.32 -5.68
CA LYS A 111 15.37 14.57 -6.75
C LYS A 111 16.85 14.33 -6.44
N ASN A 112 17.29 13.09 -6.64
CA ASN A 112 18.66 12.60 -6.36
C ASN A 112 19.08 12.64 -4.87
N ASN A 113 18.15 12.92 -3.97
CA ASN A 113 18.34 12.74 -2.54
C ASN A 113 17.60 11.46 -2.11
N GLY A 114 18.22 10.68 -1.24
CA GLY A 114 17.56 9.51 -0.67
C GLY A 114 16.30 9.92 0.11
N VAL A 115 15.11 9.50 -0.33
CA VAL A 115 13.83 9.83 0.32
C VAL A 115 13.04 8.58 0.64
N ILE A 116 12.38 8.58 1.77
CA ILE A 116 11.46 7.52 2.19
C ILE A 116 10.04 8.02 2.02
N TYR A 117 9.36 7.59 0.96
CA TYR A 117 7.95 7.87 0.73
C TYR A 117 7.09 6.88 1.49
N VAL A 118 6.15 7.37 2.31
CA VAL A 118 5.27 6.51 3.13
C VAL A 118 3.80 6.69 2.78
N SER A 119 3.09 5.57 2.67
CA SER A 119 1.64 5.53 2.44
C SER A 119 1.03 4.28 3.06
N GLY A 120 -0.26 4.05 2.78
CA GLY A 120 -1.00 2.83 3.10
C GLY A 120 -1.54 2.12 1.86
N HIS A 121 -2.14 0.94 2.06
CA HIS A 121 -2.86 0.20 1.01
C HIS A 121 -4.21 0.89 0.71
N ILE A 122 -4.15 2.07 0.10
CA ILE A 122 -5.29 2.96 -0.18
C ILE A 122 -5.43 3.16 -1.69
N ALA A 123 -6.65 3.15 -2.19
CA ALA A 123 -6.98 3.29 -3.61
C ALA A 123 -6.18 2.31 -4.49
N ASN A 124 -5.41 2.80 -5.46
CA ASN A 124 -4.46 1.98 -6.21
C ASN A 124 -3.02 2.34 -5.81
N TRP A 125 -2.54 1.74 -4.74
CA TRP A 125 -1.17 1.94 -4.22
C TRP A 125 -0.04 1.49 -5.16
N GLU A 126 -0.33 0.64 -6.15
CA GLU A 126 0.70 0.12 -7.08
C GLU A 126 1.21 1.22 -8.04
N ILE A 127 0.49 2.34 -8.17
CA ILE A 127 0.91 3.45 -9.05
C ILE A 127 1.86 4.45 -8.39
N ILE A 128 2.13 4.32 -7.09
CA ILE A 128 3.00 5.25 -6.34
C ILE A 128 4.37 5.39 -7.01
N PRO A 129 5.09 4.30 -7.34
CA PRO A 129 6.39 4.44 -7.98
C PRO A 129 6.30 5.02 -9.40
N ILE A 130 5.16 4.86 -10.11
CA ILE A 130 4.94 5.50 -11.42
C ILE A 130 4.96 7.01 -11.28
N ALA A 131 4.25 7.55 -10.28
CA ALA A 131 4.19 8.99 -10.03
C ALA A 131 5.55 9.56 -9.61
N ILE A 132 6.31 8.85 -8.78
CA ILE A 132 7.64 9.30 -8.35
C ILE A 132 8.61 9.37 -9.54
N LYS A 133 8.51 8.44 -10.49
CA LYS A 133 9.32 8.42 -11.71
C LYS A 133 9.00 9.54 -12.71
N GLU A 134 7.88 10.26 -12.55
CA GLU A 134 7.52 11.38 -13.44
C GLU A 134 8.52 12.56 -13.38
N VAL A 135 9.32 12.65 -12.33
CA VAL A 135 10.40 13.62 -12.19
C VAL A 135 11.79 12.98 -12.37
N ASP A 136 11.87 11.85 -13.07
CA ASP A 136 13.10 11.05 -13.26
C ASP A 136 13.78 10.66 -11.93
N HIS A 137 13.00 10.47 -10.89
CA HIS A 137 13.49 10.07 -9.58
C HIS A 137 13.63 8.56 -9.51
N LEU A 138 14.82 8.07 -9.18
CA LEU A 138 15.08 6.64 -9.01
C LEU A 138 14.35 6.13 -7.77
N VAL A 139 13.37 5.24 -7.96
CA VAL A 139 12.54 4.73 -6.86
C VAL A 139 12.53 3.22 -6.81
N GLY A 140 12.63 2.68 -5.58
CA GLY A 140 12.40 1.28 -5.26
C GLY A 140 11.13 1.11 -4.42
N ALA A 141 10.62 -0.12 -4.35
CA ALA A 141 9.44 -0.45 -3.57
C ALA A 141 9.69 -1.65 -2.64
N VAL A 142 9.13 -1.57 -1.43
CA VAL A 142 9.18 -2.69 -0.48
C VAL A 142 8.01 -3.63 -0.72
N PHE A 143 8.29 -4.91 -0.81
CA PHE A 143 7.27 -5.92 -1.02
C PHE A 143 7.36 -7.09 -0.03
N ARG A 144 6.26 -7.80 0.12
CA ARG A 144 6.20 -9.06 0.81
C ARG A 144 6.00 -10.19 -0.20
N GLU A 145 6.81 -11.22 -0.10
CA GLU A 145 6.64 -12.42 -0.91
C GLU A 145 5.29 -13.09 -0.67
N SER A 146 4.66 -13.53 -1.75
CA SER A 146 3.45 -14.34 -1.67
C SER A 146 3.77 -15.79 -1.31
N ASN A 147 2.87 -16.43 -0.57
CA ASN A 147 3.01 -17.85 -0.25
C ASN A 147 2.92 -18.78 -1.46
N ASN A 148 2.27 -18.35 -2.53
CA ASN A 148 2.21 -19.06 -3.80
C ASN A 148 3.42 -18.63 -4.65
N TYR A 149 4.37 -19.50 -4.84
CA TYR A 149 5.60 -19.24 -5.59
C TYR A 149 5.34 -18.72 -7.02
N PHE A 150 4.43 -19.34 -7.77
CA PHE A 150 4.14 -18.93 -9.14
C PHE A 150 3.49 -17.55 -9.19
N PHE A 151 2.55 -17.27 -8.29
CA PHE A 151 1.95 -15.95 -8.14
C PHE A 151 2.99 -14.89 -7.75
N ASN A 152 3.87 -15.23 -6.81
CA ASN A 152 4.96 -14.35 -6.39
C ASN A 152 5.87 -13.97 -7.56
N LYS A 153 6.31 -14.97 -8.33
CA LYS A 153 7.15 -14.74 -9.52
C LYS A 153 6.45 -13.84 -10.54
N TRP A 154 5.16 -14.08 -10.80
CA TRP A 154 4.37 -13.26 -11.70
C TRP A 154 4.24 -11.81 -11.17
N MET A 155 3.90 -11.62 -9.89
CA MET A 155 3.81 -10.27 -9.29
C MET A 155 5.13 -9.50 -9.39
N ILE A 156 6.24 -10.13 -9.08
CA ILE A 156 7.57 -9.52 -9.20
C ILE A 156 7.81 -9.06 -10.64
N GLN A 157 7.49 -9.88 -11.64
CA GLN A 157 7.63 -9.51 -13.04
C GLN A 157 6.73 -8.33 -13.44
N GLN A 158 5.48 -8.27 -12.94
CA GLN A 158 4.61 -7.11 -13.19
C GLN A 158 5.19 -5.84 -12.55
N ARG A 159 5.68 -5.90 -11.32
CA ARG A 159 6.28 -4.75 -10.63
C ARG A 159 7.59 -4.29 -11.25
N LYS A 160 8.37 -5.20 -11.84
CA LYS A 160 9.57 -4.84 -12.62
C LYS A 160 9.28 -3.93 -13.80
N LEU A 161 8.05 -3.93 -14.33
CA LEU A 161 7.64 -2.97 -15.36
C LEU A 161 7.58 -1.53 -14.81
N ILE A 162 7.32 -1.37 -13.51
CA ILE A 162 7.26 -0.07 -12.84
C ILE A 162 8.64 0.32 -12.33
N THR A 163 9.28 -0.55 -11.55
CA THR A 163 10.64 -0.36 -11.02
C THR A 163 11.39 -1.68 -10.89
N GLU A 164 12.67 -1.67 -11.27
CA GLU A 164 13.56 -2.82 -11.13
C GLU A 164 13.98 -3.03 -9.66
N HIS A 165 13.99 -1.95 -8.87
CA HIS A 165 14.43 -1.96 -7.49
C HIS A 165 13.28 -2.40 -6.56
N GLN A 166 13.32 -3.67 -6.17
CA GLN A 166 12.31 -4.28 -5.30
C GLN A 166 12.99 -4.88 -4.09
N PHE A 167 12.63 -4.39 -2.90
CA PHE A 167 13.25 -4.79 -1.65
C PHE A 167 12.36 -5.75 -0.86
N PRO A 168 12.86 -6.92 -0.45
CA PRO A 168 12.10 -7.83 0.38
C PRO A 168 11.88 -7.23 1.78
N LYS A 169 10.74 -7.54 2.39
CA LYS A 169 10.45 -7.16 3.77
C LYS A 169 11.36 -7.92 4.73
N GLY A 170 12.02 -7.21 5.64
CA GLY A 170 12.86 -7.82 6.69
C GLY A 170 14.27 -7.22 6.76
N PRO A 171 15.16 -7.79 7.60
CA PRO A 171 16.49 -7.23 7.85
C PRO A 171 17.37 -7.11 6.60
N SER A 172 17.37 -8.14 5.72
CA SER A 172 18.12 -8.10 4.45
C SER A 172 17.66 -6.94 3.56
N GLY A 173 16.35 -6.82 3.35
CA GLY A 173 15.79 -5.73 2.57
C GLY A 173 16.07 -4.34 3.18
N THR A 174 16.11 -4.23 4.51
CA THR A 174 16.47 -2.95 5.16
C THR A 174 17.91 -2.54 4.85
N LYS A 175 18.85 -3.49 4.76
CA LYS A 175 20.23 -3.20 4.38
C LYS A 175 20.33 -2.76 2.91
N GLU A 176 19.61 -3.43 2.03
CA GLU A 176 19.54 -3.07 0.61
C GLU A 176 18.94 -1.68 0.40
N ILE A 177 17.85 -1.38 1.13
CA ILE A 177 17.20 -0.06 1.15
C ILE A 177 18.19 1.02 1.58
N LEU A 178 18.96 0.80 2.66
CA LEU A 178 19.92 1.77 3.13
C LEU A 178 21.00 2.06 2.09
N ASN A 179 21.52 1.06 1.42
CA ASN A 179 22.50 1.25 0.34
C ASN A 179 21.88 2.03 -0.81
N PHE A 180 20.67 1.66 -1.24
CA PHE A 180 19.96 2.35 -2.31
C PHE A 180 19.68 3.82 -2.00
N LEU A 181 19.31 4.14 -0.75
CA LEU A 181 19.15 5.53 -0.29
C LEU A 181 20.47 6.31 -0.31
N LYS A 182 21.60 5.67 0.06
CA LYS A 182 22.94 6.28 0.00
C LYS A 182 23.36 6.63 -1.43
N ASP A 183 22.93 5.80 -2.40
CA ASP A 183 23.21 6.01 -3.81
C ASP A 183 22.22 7.02 -4.46
N GLY A 184 21.46 7.77 -3.64
CA GLY A 184 20.52 8.80 -4.10
C GLY A 184 19.16 8.27 -4.54
N GLY A 185 18.91 6.96 -4.46
CA GLY A 185 17.61 6.37 -4.75
C GLY A 185 16.59 6.62 -3.63
N SER A 186 15.30 6.60 -3.96
CA SER A 186 14.20 6.74 -3.00
C SER A 186 13.39 5.47 -2.87
N VAL A 187 12.71 5.29 -1.73
CA VAL A 187 11.97 4.06 -1.46
C VAL A 187 10.53 4.36 -1.08
N ALA A 188 9.58 3.74 -1.79
CA ALA A 188 8.16 3.77 -1.44
C ALA A 188 7.81 2.61 -0.50
N MET A 189 7.22 2.94 0.65
CA MET A 189 6.86 1.97 1.69
C MET A 189 5.38 2.10 2.08
N LEU A 190 4.65 0.97 2.03
CA LEU A 190 3.31 0.88 2.61
C LEU A 190 3.45 0.37 4.04
N VAL A 191 3.14 1.22 5.03
CA VAL A 191 3.46 0.97 6.44
C VAL A 191 2.23 0.77 7.34
N ASP A 192 1.06 0.66 6.75
CA ASP A 192 -0.24 0.50 7.40
C ASP A 192 -0.56 -0.92 7.88
N GLN A 193 0.23 -1.92 7.50
CA GLN A 193 0.03 -3.30 7.89
C GLN A 193 0.82 -3.69 9.14
N LYS A 194 0.30 -4.69 9.88
CA LYS A 194 0.97 -5.25 11.05
C LYS A 194 2.36 -5.80 10.69
N LEU A 195 3.35 -5.43 11.49
CA LEU A 195 4.68 -6.02 11.50
C LEU A 195 4.96 -6.62 12.88
N SER A 196 5.07 -7.95 13.00
CA SER A 196 5.15 -8.64 14.30
C SER A 196 6.35 -8.24 15.17
N ASN A 197 7.45 -7.83 14.54
CA ASN A 197 8.67 -7.30 15.17
C ASN A 197 8.80 -5.78 15.04
N GLY A 198 7.71 -5.07 14.78
CA GLY A 198 7.66 -3.62 14.78
C GLY A 198 7.55 -3.03 16.18
N VAL A 199 7.31 -1.71 16.25
CA VAL A 199 7.03 -1.01 17.51
C VAL A 199 5.55 -1.02 17.83
N LYS A 200 5.21 -1.00 19.12
CA LYS A 200 3.83 -0.91 19.61
C LYS A 200 3.40 0.56 19.57
N ALA A 201 2.89 0.99 18.43
CA ALA A 201 2.46 2.36 18.18
C ALA A 201 0.92 2.49 18.24
N ASN A 202 0.43 3.72 18.41
CA ASN A 202 -1.00 4.01 18.34
C ASN A 202 -1.48 3.98 16.88
N PHE A 203 -2.68 3.42 16.66
CA PHE A 203 -3.37 3.46 15.38
C PHE A 203 -4.89 3.41 15.62
N PHE A 204 -5.59 4.50 15.34
CA PHE A 204 -7.01 4.71 15.69
C PHE A 204 -7.28 4.52 17.19
N GLY A 205 -6.43 5.10 18.03
CA GLY A 205 -6.57 5.02 19.49
C GLY A 205 -6.22 3.65 20.10
N LEU A 206 -5.79 2.67 19.29
CA LEU A 206 -5.48 1.32 19.73
C LEU A 206 -4.01 0.97 19.48
N ASN A 207 -3.48 0.07 20.33
CA ASN A 207 -2.12 -0.43 20.13
C ASN A 207 -2.02 -1.31 18.87
N ALA A 208 -1.06 -1.00 18.02
CA ALA A 208 -0.82 -1.75 16.79
C ALA A 208 0.68 -1.92 16.51
N MET A 209 1.10 -3.14 16.28
CA MET A 209 2.48 -3.43 15.91
C MET A 209 2.77 -2.87 14.51
N THR A 210 3.59 -1.83 14.43
CA THR A 210 3.82 -1.00 13.25
C THR A 210 5.28 -1.06 12.81
N ALA A 211 5.50 -1.04 11.49
CA ALA A 211 6.84 -0.97 10.91
C ALA A 211 7.52 0.36 11.29
N SER A 212 8.65 0.29 11.96
CA SER A 212 9.45 1.44 12.38
C SER A 212 10.60 1.77 11.43
N THR A 213 10.76 1.01 10.35
CA THR A 213 11.86 1.20 9.39
C THR A 213 11.98 2.64 8.87
N PRO A 214 10.90 3.34 8.43
CA PRO A 214 11.03 4.74 8.01
C PRO A 214 11.56 5.64 9.12
N ALA A 215 11.01 5.52 10.33
CA ALA A 215 11.43 6.30 11.48
C ALA A 215 12.90 6.02 11.85
N SER A 216 13.28 4.73 11.88
CA SER A 216 14.65 4.33 12.22
C SER A 216 15.69 4.81 11.21
N LEU A 217 15.39 4.74 9.91
CA LEU A 217 16.29 5.23 8.86
C LEU A 217 16.41 6.75 8.89
N SER A 218 15.30 7.46 9.09
CA SER A 218 15.29 8.91 9.22
C SER A 218 16.12 9.39 10.42
N LEU A 219 15.85 8.84 11.60
CA LEU A 219 16.53 9.27 12.83
C LEU A 219 18.03 8.95 12.86
N LYS A 220 18.42 7.79 12.29
CA LYS A 220 19.82 7.32 12.30
C LYS A 220 20.65 7.93 11.17
N TYR A 221 20.06 8.17 10.01
CA TYR A 221 20.80 8.54 8.80
C TYR A 221 20.34 9.84 8.16
N GLY A 222 19.31 10.50 8.70
CA GLY A 222 18.85 11.80 8.24
C GLY A 222 17.96 11.79 7.00
N TYR A 223 17.53 10.62 6.48
CA TYR A 223 16.68 10.57 5.31
C TYR A 223 15.30 11.16 5.60
N PRO A 224 14.79 12.08 4.76
CA PRO A 224 13.46 12.64 4.93
C PRO A 224 12.39 11.57 4.71
N VAL A 225 11.33 11.61 5.52
CA VAL A 225 10.13 10.79 5.37
C VAL A 225 9.02 11.66 4.84
N VAL A 226 8.64 11.44 3.60
CA VAL A 226 7.60 12.20 2.87
C VAL A 226 6.33 11.37 2.79
N PRO A 227 5.25 11.78 3.44
CA PRO A 227 3.97 11.08 3.35
C PRO A 227 3.26 11.42 2.05
N LEU A 228 2.49 10.46 1.54
CA LEU A 228 1.70 10.65 0.34
C LEU A 228 0.34 9.95 0.43
N LYS A 229 -0.63 10.48 -0.33
CA LYS A 229 -1.98 9.94 -0.44
C LYS A 229 -2.29 9.60 -1.89
N VAL A 230 -2.83 8.41 -2.11
CA VAL A 230 -3.44 8.03 -3.39
C VAL A 230 -4.95 8.15 -3.26
N LYS A 231 -5.61 8.74 -4.23
CA LYS A 231 -7.07 8.89 -4.30
C LYS A 231 -7.57 8.51 -5.68
N ARG A 232 -8.57 7.64 -5.74
CA ARG A 232 -9.30 7.38 -6.98
C ARG A 232 -10.29 8.53 -7.23
N LYS A 233 -10.21 9.17 -8.40
CA LYS A 233 -11.10 10.27 -8.78
C LYS A 233 -12.34 9.78 -9.51
N ASN A 234 -12.16 9.21 -10.69
CA ASN A 234 -13.23 8.66 -11.51
C ASN A 234 -12.69 7.51 -12.36
N GLY A 235 -13.28 6.32 -12.25
CA GLY A 235 -12.84 5.14 -13.00
C GLY A 235 -11.37 4.81 -12.72
N VAL A 236 -10.54 4.86 -13.76
CA VAL A 236 -9.10 4.59 -13.72
C VAL A 236 -8.29 5.90 -13.80
N ASN A 237 -8.77 6.94 -13.15
CA ASN A 237 -8.05 8.20 -13.00
C ASN A 237 -7.75 8.43 -11.51
N PHE A 238 -6.56 8.90 -11.22
CA PHE A 238 -6.03 9.00 -9.87
C PHE A 238 -5.46 10.39 -9.61
N GLU A 239 -5.46 10.75 -8.35
CA GLU A 239 -4.70 11.88 -7.81
C GLU A 239 -3.73 11.31 -6.78
N ILE A 240 -2.45 11.65 -6.91
CA ILE A 240 -1.43 11.36 -5.89
C ILE A 240 -0.98 12.70 -5.34
N GLU A 241 -1.08 12.85 -4.03
CA GLU A 241 -0.71 14.07 -3.32
C GLU A 241 0.48 13.78 -2.39
N PHE A 242 1.58 14.48 -2.60
CA PHE A 242 2.75 14.46 -1.74
C PHE A 242 2.66 15.61 -0.74
N PHE A 243 3.05 15.36 0.50
CA PHE A 243 3.01 16.32 1.59
C PHE A 243 4.42 16.62 2.07
N ASP A 244 4.59 17.71 2.81
CA ASP A 244 5.86 18.03 3.44
C ASP A 244 6.37 16.89 4.29
N LYS A 245 7.71 16.80 4.41
CA LYS A 245 8.35 15.79 5.24
C LYS A 245 7.85 15.85 6.68
N ILE A 246 7.75 14.70 7.31
CA ILE A 246 7.34 14.61 8.70
C ILE A 246 8.50 15.07 9.59
N GLU A 247 8.31 16.18 10.29
CA GLU A 247 9.25 16.67 11.28
C GLU A 247 9.10 15.97 12.63
N ILE A 248 10.18 15.81 13.36
CA ILE A 248 10.20 15.22 14.69
C ILE A 248 11.10 16.00 15.64
N ASP A 249 10.58 16.22 16.83
CA ASP A 249 11.36 16.75 17.96
C ASP A 249 12.10 15.59 18.63
N LYS A 250 13.43 15.63 18.64
CA LYS A 250 14.27 14.60 19.24
C LYS A 250 14.32 14.78 20.76
N THR A 251 13.98 13.72 21.50
CA THR A 251 14.04 13.70 22.97
C THR A 251 15.43 13.34 23.52
N GLY A 252 16.31 12.85 22.66
CA GLY A 252 17.60 12.25 23.03
C GLY A 252 17.53 10.76 23.34
N ASN A 253 16.33 10.18 23.43
CA ASN A 253 16.15 8.73 23.56
C ASN A 253 15.65 8.16 22.23
N ILE A 254 16.48 7.38 21.56
CA ILE A 254 16.23 6.89 20.20
C ILE A 254 14.98 6.00 20.11
N ASP A 255 14.68 5.19 21.11
CA ASP A 255 13.51 4.31 21.10
C ASP A 255 12.22 5.11 21.24
N THR A 256 12.24 6.13 22.11
CA THR A 256 11.12 7.08 22.26
C THR A 256 10.92 7.87 20.97
N ASP A 257 11.99 8.34 20.35
CA ASP A 257 11.92 9.11 19.10
C ASP A 257 11.39 8.26 17.94
N ILE A 258 11.82 7.00 17.84
CA ILE A 258 11.27 6.04 16.85
C ILE A 258 9.78 5.82 17.07
N LEU A 259 9.34 5.64 18.31
CA LEU A 259 7.92 5.47 18.63
C LEU A 259 7.11 6.72 18.27
N ASN A 260 7.59 7.90 18.67
CA ASN A 260 6.92 9.18 18.40
C ASN A 260 6.82 9.44 16.89
N PHE A 261 7.89 9.18 16.14
CA PHE A 261 7.86 9.31 14.69
C PHE A 261 6.88 8.33 14.05
N THR A 262 6.89 7.07 14.49
CA THR A 262 5.94 6.05 14.00
C THR A 262 4.50 6.45 14.29
N ASN A 263 4.23 7.07 15.45
CA ASN A 263 2.92 7.61 15.79
C ASN A 263 2.51 8.77 14.85
N LYS A 264 3.42 9.69 14.50
CA LYS A 264 3.14 10.75 13.51
C LYS A 264 2.80 10.18 12.13
N ILE A 265 3.52 9.14 11.67
CA ILE A 265 3.20 8.42 10.42
C ILE A 265 1.80 7.79 10.52
N ASN A 266 1.50 7.11 11.62
CA ASN A 266 0.19 6.50 11.83
C ASN A 266 -0.94 7.56 11.83
N LEU A 267 -0.74 8.69 12.48
CA LEU A 267 -1.71 9.79 12.51
C LEU A 267 -2.02 10.33 11.11
N PHE A 268 -1.00 10.45 10.25
CA PHE A 268 -1.20 10.78 8.84
C PHE A 268 -2.05 9.71 8.13
N LEU A 269 -1.74 8.43 8.32
CA LEU A 269 -2.51 7.33 7.74
C LEU A 269 -3.95 7.32 8.23
N GLU A 270 -4.20 7.54 9.52
CA GLU A 270 -5.56 7.65 10.10
C GLU A 270 -6.37 8.75 9.42
N LYS A 271 -5.74 9.92 9.20
CA LYS A 271 -6.37 11.06 8.52
C LYS A 271 -6.81 10.69 7.11
N ILE A 272 -5.92 10.11 6.30
CA ILE A 272 -6.24 9.77 4.91
C ILE A 272 -7.21 8.59 4.79
N ILE A 273 -7.18 7.63 5.73
CA ILE A 273 -8.13 6.52 5.80
C ILE A 273 -9.52 7.03 6.22
N SER A 274 -9.59 7.95 7.18
CA SER A 274 -10.88 8.51 7.66
C SER A 274 -11.57 9.36 6.58
N ASP A 275 -10.82 10.01 5.70
CA ASP A 275 -11.37 10.79 4.58
C ASP A 275 -12.09 9.90 3.55
N LYS A 276 -11.54 8.72 3.24
CA LYS A 276 -12.12 7.74 2.32
C LYS A 276 -11.93 6.30 2.82
N PRO A 277 -12.69 5.90 3.83
CA PRO A 277 -12.50 4.59 4.45
C PRO A 277 -12.74 3.42 3.49
N GLU A 278 -13.56 3.59 2.47
CA GLU A 278 -13.81 2.58 1.44
C GLU A 278 -12.61 2.30 0.52
N GLU A 279 -11.62 3.18 0.49
CA GLU A 279 -10.42 2.99 -0.33
C GLU A 279 -9.32 2.22 0.41
N TRP A 280 -9.40 2.03 1.74
CA TRP A 280 -8.39 1.30 2.51
C TRP A 280 -8.65 -0.21 2.58
N PHE A 281 -7.55 -0.99 2.65
CA PHE A 281 -7.57 -2.46 2.69
C PHE A 281 -7.90 -3.01 4.09
N TRP A 282 -9.18 -2.97 4.49
CA TRP A 282 -9.66 -3.43 5.81
C TRP A 282 -9.50 -4.92 6.09
N LEU A 283 -9.13 -5.74 5.12
CA LEU A 283 -9.03 -7.20 5.28
C LEU A 283 -7.79 -7.65 6.05
N HIS A 284 -6.82 -6.78 6.26
CA HIS A 284 -5.60 -7.08 7.00
C HIS A 284 -5.87 -7.19 8.51
N ASN A 285 -5.19 -8.13 9.22
CA ASN A 285 -5.27 -8.24 10.68
C ASN A 285 -4.38 -7.17 11.34
N ARG A 286 -4.83 -5.91 11.34
CA ARG A 286 -4.03 -4.76 11.79
C ARG A 286 -3.83 -4.75 13.30
N TRP A 287 -4.89 -5.07 14.06
CA TRP A 287 -4.88 -5.09 15.51
C TRP A 287 -4.84 -6.53 16.04
N ASP A 288 -3.79 -6.86 16.75
CA ASP A 288 -3.63 -8.17 17.38
C ASP A 288 -4.46 -8.23 18.67
N LYS A 289 -5.20 -9.32 18.87
CA LYS A 289 -6.00 -9.54 20.08
C LYS A 289 -5.14 -9.57 21.36
N ARG A 290 -3.84 -9.86 21.24
CA ARG A 290 -2.91 -9.91 22.38
C ARG A 290 -2.57 -8.53 22.95
N PHE A 291 -2.87 -7.45 22.24
CA PHE A 291 -2.51 -6.09 22.63
C PHE A 291 -3.73 -5.17 22.77
N ASN A 292 -4.95 -5.68 22.52
CA ASN A 292 -6.20 -4.93 22.59
C ASN A 292 -7.33 -5.82 23.15
#